data_404782bf1038482ff6872ef889db0f1a
#
_entry.id   404782bf1038482ff6872ef889db0f1a
#
_cell.length_a   1.000
_cell.length_b   1.000
_cell.length_c   1.000
_cell.angle_alpha   90.00
_cell.angle_beta   90.00
_cell.angle_gamma   90.00
#
_symmetry.space_group_name_H-M   'P 1'
#
loop_
_entity.id
_entity.type
_entity.pdbx_description
1 polymer ?
#
loop_
_entity_poly.entity_id
_entity_poly.type
_entity_poly.pdbx_seq_one_letter_code
_entity_poly.pdbx_strand_id
1 'polypeptide(L)'
;MNKITPLDVNWCNRPKSIAAALLQSENHAALIDPGPESTLTTLREQLRQHGLSVSDLNAILITHIHLDHAGATGKLIRENPNLKIYVHSKGAPHMADPSKLIASASRLWGDQLPILFGETLPVPQENLQILEGGETLTLGQRKLEVAYTPGHASHHVSYF
;
A
#
# COMPACT_ATOMS: atom_id res chain seq x y z
N MET A 1 8.41 8.26 -19.24
CA MET A 1 9.59 7.74 -18.52
C MET A 1 9.12 6.62 -17.61
N ASN A 2 9.74 5.46 -17.63
CA ASN A 2 9.40 4.35 -16.73
C ASN A 2 10.36 4.37 -15.54
N LYS A 3 9.90 4.78 -14.36
CA LYS A 3 10.73 4.95 -13.17
C LYS A 3 10.15 4.21 -11.98
N ILE A 4 11.01 3.57 -11.18
CA ILE A 4 10.69 3.07 -9.84
C ILE A 4 11.56 3.86 -8.86
N THR A 5 10.95 4.44 -7.84
CA THR A 5 11.65 5.25 -6.85
C THR A 5 11.26 4.79 -5.46
N PRO A 6 12.22 4.32 -4.65
CA PRO A 6 11.94 4.06 -3.23
C PRO A 6 11.70 5.39 -2.50
N LEU A 7 10.64 5.43 -1.71
CA LEU A 7 10.27 6.56 -0.86
C LEU A 7 10.46 6.13 0.59
N ASP A 8 11.49 6.67 1.25
CA ASP A 8 11.70 6.44 2.68
C ASP A 8 10.61 7.16 3.48
N VAL A 9 9.76 6.43 4.15
CA VAL A 9 8.66 7.01 4.96
C VAL A 9 9.09 7.36 6.39
N ASN A 10 10.37 7.16 6.75
CA ASN A 10 10.99 7.56 8.01
C ASN A 10 10.19 7.10 9.25
N TRP A 11 9.78 5.83 9.26
CA TRP A 11 8.94 5.27 10.33
C TRP A 11 9.61 5.39 11.70
N CYS A 12 8.88 5.90 12.69
CA CYS A 12 9.37 6.15 14.05
C CYS A 12 10.63 7.05 14.09
N ASN A 13 10.76 8.00 13.14
CA ASN A 13 11.95 8.85 12.97
C ASN A 13 13.24 8.03 12.72
N ARG A 14 13.11 6.84 12.12
CA ARG A 14 14.25 5.98 11.75
C ARG A 14 14.33 5.88 10.22
N PRO A 15 15.30 6.58 9.60
CA PRO A 15 15.51 6.48 8.16
C PRO A 15 15.80 5.05 7.72
N LYS A 16 15.34 4.70 6.51
CA LYS A 16 15.56 3.39 5.87
C LYS A 16 14.97 2.19 6.63
N SER A 17 13.95 2.44 7.45
CA SER A 17 13.25 1.37 8.19
C SER A 17 12.09 0.79 7.38
N ILE A 18 11.27 1.65 6.75
CA ILE A 18 10.19 1.28 5.85
C ILE A 18 10.27 2.17 4.62
N ALA A 19 10.06 1.60 3.44
CA ALA A 19 9.97 2.32 2.20
C ALA A 19 8.72 1.91 1.42
N ALA A 20 7.99 2.89 0.88
CA ALA A 20 7.06 2.68 -0.23
C ALA A 20 7.83 2.71 -1.55
N ALA A 21 7.30 2.12 -2.62
CA ALA A 21 7.87 2.29 -3.94
C ALA A 21 6.90 3.08 -4.84
N LEU A 22 7.37 4.20 -5.39
CA LEU A 22 6.64 4.98 -6.37
C LEU A 22 6.97 4.46 -7.78
N LEU A 23 5.93 4.02 -8.47
CA LEU A 23 5.97 3.65 -9.88
C LEU A 23 5.44 4.80 -10.72
N GLN A 24 6.20 5.25 -11.71
CA GLN A 24 5.76 6.27 -12.66
C GLN A 24 5.93 5.74 -14.09
N SER A 25 4.89 5.87 -14.90
CA SER A 25 4.90 5.53 -16.33
C SER A 25 4.01 6.51 -17.08
N GLU A 26 4.60 7.38 -17.91
CA GLU A 26 3.92 8.48 -18.58
C GLU A 26 3.15 9.39 -17.59
N ASN A 27 1.83 9.49 -17.75
CA ASN A 27 0.95 10.26 -16.88
C ASN A 27 0.29 9.38 -15.79
N HIS A 28 0.84 8.20 -15.53
CA HIS A 28 0.32 7.27 -14.53
C HIS A 28 1.31 7.12 -13.38
N ALA A 29 0.76 7.10 -12.18
CA ALA A 29 1.52 6.88 -10.95
C ALA A 29 0.82 5.85 -10.06
N ALA A 30 1.60 4.98 -9.42
CA ALA A 30 1.11 4.05 -8.42
C ALA A 30 2.10 3.92 -7.26
N LEU A 31 1.61 3.52 -6.10
CA LEU A 31 2.45 3.13 -4.97
C LEU A 31 2.43 1.61 -4.81
N ILE A 32 3.57 1.02 -4.50
CA ILE A 32 3.63 -0.31 -3.90
C ILE A 32 3.85 -0.09 -2.40
N ASP A 33 3.02 -0.73 -1.58
CA ASP A 33 3.07 -0.73 -0.13
C ASP A 33 3.26 0.68 0.47
N PRO A 34 2.17 1.45 0.63
CA PRO A 34 2.25 2.85 1.07
C PRO A 34 2.78 3.05 2.49
N GLY A 35 2.98 1.96 3.25
CA GLY A 35 3.43 1.99 4.62
C GLY A 35 2.29 2.17 5.64
N PRO A 36 2.64 2.39 6.93
CA PRO A 36 1.68 2.63 7.99
C PRO A 36 1.07 4.02 7.90
N GLU A 37 -0.14 4.19 8.45
CA GLU A 37 -0.83 5.48 8.46
C GLU A 37 -0.04 6.55 9.24
N SER A 38 0.68 6.15 10.29
CA SER A 38 1.55 7.04 11.08
C SER A 38 2.62 7.76 10.26
N THR A 39 2.95 7.27 9.05
CA THR A 39 3.95 7.88 8.15
C THR A 39 3.37 8.70 7.01
N LEU A 40 2.05 8.89 6.95
CA LEU A 40 1.38 9.58 5.83
C LEU A 40 1.90 10.99 5.56
N THR A 41 2.27 11.74 6.60
CA THR A 41 2.84 13.09 6.42
C THR A 41 4.14 13.03 5.63
N THR A 42 5.02 12.11 5.97
CA THR A 42 6.28 11.89 5.25
C THR A 42 6.03 11.38 3.84
N LEU A 43 5.11 10.42 3.66
CA LEU A 43 4.76 9.90 2.34
C LEU A 43 4.25 11.01 1.40
N ARG A 44 3.37 11.89 1.88
CA ARG A 44 2.87 13.04 1.10
C ARG A 44 3.99 14.00 0.73
N GLU A 45 4.93 14.23 1.64
CA GLU A 45 6.11 15.07 1.37
C GLU A 45 6.99 14.44 0.29
N GLN A 46 7.25 13.13 0.39
CA GLN A 46 7.99 12.39 -0.64
C GLN A 46 7.29 12.47 -2.02
N LEU A 47 5.98 12.31 -2.08
CA LEU A 47 5.22 12.47 -3.34
C LEU A 47 5.39 13.89 -3.91
N ARG A 48 5.28 14.94 -3.09
CA ARG A 48 5.47 16.35 -3.53
C ARG A 48 6.85 16.61 -4.10
N GLN A 49 7.91 15.99 -3.56
CA GLN A 49 9.26 16.08 -4.10
C GLN A 49 9.37 15.47 -5.51
N HIS A 50 8.44 14.59 -5.88
CA HIS A 50 8.32 14.03 -7.22
C HIS A 50 7.26 14.72 -8.09
N GLY A 51 6.73 15.88 -7.64
CA GLY A 51 5.72 16.64 -8.36
C GLY A 51 4.33 16.03 -8.32
N LEU A 52 4.04 15.15 -7.34
CA LEU A 52 2.78 14.42 -7.20
C LEU A 52 2.10 14.73 -5.87
N SER A 53 0.79 14.56 -5.88
CA SER A 53 -0.07 14.47 -4.71
C SER A 53 -0.79 13.12 -4.69
N VAL A 54 -1.53 12.81 -3.64
CA VAL A 54 -2.34 11.59 -3.57
C VAL A 54 -3.39 11.54 -4.67
N SER A 55 -3.93 12.69 -5.09
CA SER A 55 -4.92 12.76 -6.19
C SER A 55 -4.36 12.40 -7.57
N ASP A 56 -3.05 12.40 -7.75
CA ASP A 56 -2.38 12.04 -9.00
C ASP A 56 -2.11 10.52 -9.11
N LEU A 57 -2.32 9.80 -8.03
CA LEU A 57 -2.13 8.34 -8.01
C LEU A 57 -3.33 7.63 -8.68
N ASN A 58 -3.04 6.62 -9.49
CA ASN A 58 -4.04 5.78 -10.15
C ASN A 58 -4.30 4.49 -9.37
N ALA A 59 -3.28 3.97 -8.67
CA ALA A 59 -3.37 2.69 -7.99
C ALA A 59 -2.45 2.59 -6.76
N ILE A 60 -2.82 1.68 -5.88
CA ILE A 60 -1.96 1.13 -4.84
C ILE A 60 -1.87 -0.38 -5.06
N LEU A 61 -0.66 -0.91 -5.07
CA LEU A 61 -0.34 -2.31 -5.25
C LEU A 61 0.16 -2.85 -3.92
N ILE A 62 -0.59 -3.75 -3.30
CA ILE A 62 -0.25 -4.29 -1.99
C ILE A 62 0.43 -5.64 -2.16
N THR A 63 1.66 -5.77 -1.65
CA THR A 63 2.34 -7.07 -1.61
C THR A 63 1.68 -7.99 -0.60
N HIS A 64 1.40 -7.48 0.59
CA HIS A 64 0.65 -8.16 1.65
C HIS A 64 0.08 -7.15 2.65
N ILE A 65 -0.90 -7.58 3.44
CA ILE A 65 -1.74 -6.65 4.23
C ILE A 65 -1.21 -6.28 5.61
N HIS A 66 0.03 -6.60 5.97
CA HIS A 66 0.58 -6.16 7.25
C HIS A 66 0.59 -4.62 7.34
N LEU A 67 0.46 -4.09 8.56
CA LEU A 67 0.19 -2.67 8.77
C LEU A 67 1.33 -1.75 8.33
N ASP A 68 2.55 -2.24 8.37
CA ASP A 68 3.75 -1.56 7.89
C ASP A 68 3.85 -1.48 6.36
N HIS A 69 2.99 -2.21 5.65
CA HIS A 69 2.84 -2.18 4.19
C HIS A 69 1.53 -1.53 3.74
N ALA A 70 0.40 -1.95 4.31
CA ALA A 70 -0.93 -1.59 3.84
C ALA A 70 -1.70 -0.62 4.75
N GLY A 71 -1.17 -0.26 5.91
CA GLY A 71 -1.89 0.49 6.95
C GLY A 71 -2.45 1.84 6.52
N ALA A 72 -1.74 2.54 5.63
CA ALA A 72 -2.14 3.84 5.12
C ALA A 72 -3.27 3.80 4.07
N THR A 73 -3.55 2.63 3.48
CA THR A 73 -4.40 2.51 2.28
C THR A 73 -5.79 3.10 2.47
N GLY A 74 -6.45 2.82 3.60
CA GLY A 74 -7.80 3.32 3.88
C GLY A 74 -7.86 4.84 4.02
N LYS A 75 -6.80 5.50 4.50
CA LYS A 75 -6.72 6.97 4.53
C LYS A 75 -6.49 7.54 3.13
N LEU A 76 -5.62 6.91 2.34
CA LEU A 76 -5.31 7.35 0.98
C LEU A 76 -6.54 7.27 0.07
N ILE A 77 -7.37 6.21 0.21
CA ILE A 77 -8.60 6.09 -0.57
C ILE A 77 -9.64 7.17 -0.22
N ARG A 78 -9.66 7.66 1.03
CA ARG A 78 -10.52 8.78 1.41
C ARG A 78 -10.08 10.11 0.77
N GLU A 79 -8.77 10.26 0.52
CA GLU A 79 -8.21 11.43 -0.18
C GLU A 79 -8.41 11.35 -1.68
N ASN A 80 -8.34 10.13 -2.24
CA ASN A 80 -8.55 9.86 -3.66
C ASN A 80 -9.47 8.64 -3.84
N PRO A 81 -10.80 8.84 -3.90
CA PRO A 81 -11.78 7.75 -4.04
C PRO A 81 -11.68 6.96 -5.35
N ASN A 82 -10.93 7.46 -6.34
CA ASN A 82 -10.74 6.78 -7.62
C ASN A 82 -9.59 5.77 -7.63
N LEU A 83 -8.84 5.66 -6.53
CA LEU A 83 -7.73 4.70 -6.41
C LEU A 83 -8.21 3.26 -6.60
N LYS A 84 -7.47 2.50 -7.40
CA LYS A 84 -7.59 1.04 -7.49
C LYS A 84 -6.60 0.39 -6.53
N ILE A 85 -7.07 -0.51 -5.68
CA ILE A 85 -6.27 -1.17 -4.66
C ILE A 85 -6.11 -2.64 -5.06
N TYR A 86 -4.94 -2.99 -5.56
CA TYR A 86 -4.62 -4.36 -5.98
C TYR A 86 -4.12 -5.14 -4.76
N VAL A 87 -4.77 -6.26 -4.47
CA VAL A 87 -4.48 -7.10 -3.30
C VAL A 87 -4.88 -8.55 -3.57
N HIS A 88 -4.12 -9.50 -3.02
CA HIS A 88 -4.44 -10.93 -3.14
C HIS A 88 -5.80 -11.25 -2.50
N SER A 89 -6.55 -12.19 -3.08
CA SER A 89 -7.90 -12.60 -2.64
C SER A 89 -8.00 -12.91 -1.15
N LYS A 90 -6.98 -13.56 -0.58
CA LYS A 90 -6.92 -13.86 0.86
C LYS A 90 -6.74 -12.62 1.75
N GLY A 91 -6.16 -11.54 1.23
CA GLY A 91 -5.96 -10.28 1.95
C GLY A 91 -7.15 -9.33 1.83
N ALA A 92 -7.86 -9.35 0.70
CA ALA A 92 -8.92 -8.42 0.37
C ALA A 92 -10.04 -8.31 1.43
N PRO A 93 -10.56 -9.39 2.02
CA PRO A 93 -11.57 -9.29 3.07
C PRO A 93 -11.10 -8.50 4.30
N HIS A 94 -9.81 -8.57 4.62
CA HIS A 94 -9.22 -7.85 5.74
C HIS A 94 -8.87 -6.40 5.40
N MET A 95 -8.77 -6.04 4.14
CA MET A 95 -8.72 -4.64 3.69
C MET A 95 -10.11 -4.02 3.73
N ALA A 96 -11.16 -4.75 3.36
CA ALA A 96 -12.54 -4.29 3.43
C ALA A 96 -13.05 -4.16 4.88
N ASP A 97 -12.66 -5.09 5.75
CA ASP A 97 -12.92 -5.04 7.20
C ASP A 97 -11.64 -5.37 7.97
N PRO A 98 -10.88 -4.36 8.43
CA PRO A 98 -9.62 -4.56 9.12
C PRO A 98 -9.74 -4.99 10.58
N SER A 99 -10.94 -5.21 11.12
CA SER A 99 -11.17 -5.51 12.54
C SER A 99 -10.34 -6.70 13.05
N LYS A 100 -10.29 -7.80 12.30
CA LYS A 100 -9.48 -8.99 12.65
C LYS A 100 -7.99 -8.72 12.57
N LEU A 101 -7.55 -7.96 11.58
CA LEU A 101 -6.15 -7.55 11.41
C LEU A 101 -5.69 -6.69 12.58
N ILE A 102 -6.50 -5.69 12.94
CA ILE A 102 -6.25 -4.80 14.09
C ILE A 102 -6.24 -5.60 15.40
N ALA A 103 -7.21 -6.48 15.61
CA ALA A 103 -7.27 -7.33 16.81
C ALA A 103 -6.03 -8.23 16.94
N SER A 104 -5.53 -8.76 15.83
CA SER A 104 -4.29 -9.56 15.82
C SER A 104 -3.06 -8.71 16.12
N ALA A 105 -2.94 -7.54 15.49
CA ALA A 105 -1.83 -6.61 15.73
C ALA A 105 -1.84 -6.08 17.18
N SER A 106 -3.01 -5.82 17.76
CA SER A 106 -3.14 -5.37 19.16
C SER A 106 -2.60 -6.36 20.17
N ARG A 107 -2.66 -7.68 19.88
CA ARG A 107 -2.05 -8.70 20.77
C ARG A 107 -0.53 -8.62 20.78
N LEU A 108 0.09 -8.14 19.71
CA LEU A 108 1.56 -8.03 19.58
C LEU A 108 2.06 -6.68 20.11
N TRP A 109 1.33 -5.60 19.82
CA TRP A 109 1.82 -4.23 20.03
C TRP A 109 1.11 -3.48 21.16
N GLY A 110 -0.04 -4.00 21.66
CA GLY A 110 -0.79 -3.38 22.74
C GLY A 110 -1.04 -1.89 22.50
N ASP A 111 -0.79 -1.07 23.51
CA ASP A 111 -0.97 0.38 23.46
C ASP A 111 -0.01 1.10 22.49
N GLN A 112 1.02 0.42 22.01
CA GLN A 112 1.94 0.98 21.02
C GLN A 112 1.35 0.95 19.61
N LEU A 113 0.32 0.14 19.34
CA LEU A 113 -0.23 -0.03 18.00
C LEU A 113 -0.60 1.29 17.32
N PRO A 114 -1.41 2.19 17.92
CA PRO A 114 -1.78 3.46 17.28
C PRO A 114 -0.58 4.40 17.11
N ILE A 115 0.42 4.32 17.97
CA ILE A 115 1.64 5.15 17.88
C ILE A 115 2.51 4.69 16.70
N LEU A 116 2.68 3.37 16.56
CA LEU A 116 3.55 2.78 15.54
C LEU A 116 2.92 2.80 14.15
N PHE A 117 1.63 2.48 14.04
CA PHE A 117 0.98 2.24 12.75
C PHE A 117 -0.13 3.23 12.42
N GLY A 118 -0.60 4.02 13.39
CA GLY A 118 -1.70 4.95 13.21
C GLY A 118 -3.07 4.25 13.14
N GLU A 119 -4.04 4.91 12.52
CA GLU A 119 -5.41 4.41 12.36
C GLU A 119 -5.57 3.64 11.04
N THR A 120 -5.88 2.36 11.13
CA THR A 120 -6.19 1.53 9.96
C THR A 120 -7.68 1.61 9.62
N LEU A 121 -8.00 2.11 8.45
CA LEU A 121 -9.37 2.29 7.96
C LEU A 121 -9.73 1.25 6.89
N PRO A 122 -11.02 0.88 6.80
CA PRO A 122 -11.50 0.00 5.74
C PRO A 122 -11.33 0.62 4.35
N VAL A 123 -11.13 -0.25 3.37
CA VAL A 123 -11.13 0.09 1.94
C VAL A 123 -12.47 -0.34 1.34
N PRO A 124 -13.20 0.54 0.62
CA PRO A 124 -14.43 0.17 -0.04
C PRO A 124 -14.24 -0.98 -1.04
N GLN A 125 -15.19 -1.91 -1.08
CA GLN A 125 -15.08 -3.11 -1.93
C GLN A 125 -14.96 -2.78 -3.41
N GLU A 126 -15.62 -1.73 -3.86
CA GLU A 126 -15.57 -1.24 -5.25
C GLU A 126 -14.17 -0.79 -5.70
N ASN A 127 -13.31 -0.43 -4.76
CA ASN A 127 -11.93 -0.05 -5.05
C ASN A 127 -10.96 -1.24 -5.07
N LEU A 128 -11.35 -2.40 -4.51
CA LEU A 128 -10.51 -3.57 -4.45
C LEU A 128 -10.43 -4.28 -5.81
N GLN A 129 -9.23 -4.53 -6.27
CA GLN A 129 -8.91 -5.33 -7.45
C GLN A 129 -8.22 -6.61 -6.99
N ILE A 130 -8.91 -7.73 -7.13
CA ILE A 130 -8.48 -9.00 -6.57
C ILE A 130 -7.40 -9.63 -7.45
N LEU A 131 -6.32 -10.10 -6.81
CA LEU A 131 -5.24 -10.84 -7.43
C LEU A 131 -5.20 -12.27 -6.90
N GLU A 132 -4.85 -13.22 -7.80
CA GLU A 132 -4.58 -14.62 -7.46
C GLU A 132 -3.12 -15.01 -7.75
N GLY A 133 -2.42 -14.20 -8.57
CA GLY A 133 -1.12 -14.49 -9.15
C GLY A 133 -1.24 -15.04 -10.57
N GLY A 134 -0.36 -14.54 -11.44
CA GLY A 134 -0.38 -14.82 -12.90
C GLY A 134 -0.98 -13.69 -13.73
N GLU A 135 -1.55 -12.66 -13.10
CA GLU A 135 -2.07 -11.50 -13.82
C GLU A 135 -0.94 -10.61 -14.35
N THR A 136 -1.24 -9.89 -15.43
CA THR A 136 -0.42 -8.78 -15.92
C THR A 136 -1.18 -7.48 -15.74
N LEU A 137 -0.68 -6.60 -14.89
CA LEU A 137 -1.23 -5.27 -14.68
C LEU A 137 -0.57 -4.29 -15.66
N THR A 138 -1.34 -3.30 -16.09
CA THR A 138 -0.83 -2.22 -16.97
C THR A 138 -0.94 -0.88 -16.25
N LEU A 139 0.20 -0.17 -16.15
CA LEU A 139 0.29 1.18 -15.63
C LEU A 139 0.95 2.07 -16.70
N GLY A 140 0.18 2.85 -17.44
CA GLY A 140 0.66 3.54 -18.63
C GLY A 140 1.20 2.53 -19.64
N GLN A 141 2.49 2.64 -20.00
CA GLN A 141 3.18 1.68 -20.88
C GLN A 141 3.88 0.54 -20.09
N ARG A 142 3.89 0.60 -18.76
CA ARG A 142 4.52 -0.43 -17.95
C ARG A 142 3.59 -1.61 -17.77
N LYS A 143 4.12 -2.80 -18.01
CA LYS A 143 3.50 -4.07 -17.62
C LYS A 143 4.17 -4.58 -16.36
N LEU A 144 3.37 -5.09 -15.44
CA LEU A 144 3.80 -5.69 -14.18
C LEU A 144 3.18 -7.09 -14.10
N GLU A 145 4.01 -8.09 -14.08
CA GLU A 145 3.58 -9.47 -13.83
C GLU A 145 3.39 -9.66 -12.33
N VAL A 146 2.30 -10.32 -11.95
CA VAL A 146 1.98 -10.64 -10.56
C VAL A 146 2.27 -12.11 -10.31
N ALA A 147 3.10 -12.42 -9.33
CA ALA A 147 3.30 -13.78 -8.87
C ALA A 147 2.77 -13.97 -7.46
N TYR A 148 2.04 -15.07 -7.23
CA TYR A 148 1.69 -15.50 -5.88
C TYR A 148 2.92 -16.10 -5.20
N THR A 149 3.39 -15.46 -4.15
CA THR A 149 4.64 -15.79 -3.46
C THR A 149 4.42 -15.96 -1.95
N PRO A 150 3.60 -16.95 -1.53
CA PRO A 150 3.33 -17.19 -0.11
C PRO A 150 4.61 -17.61 0.61
N GLY A 151 4.71 -17.23 1.89
CA GLY A 151 5.84 -17.51 2.76
C GLY A 151 5.73 -16.68 4.01
N HIS A 152 6.20 -15.43 3.97
CA HIS A 152 6.04 -14.45 5.04
C HIS A 152 4.56 -14.22 5.42
N ALA A 153 3.70 -14.17 4.41
CA ALA A 153 2.24 -14.11 4.58
C ALA A 153 1.55 -15.00 3.54
N SER A 154 0.42 -15.63 3.91
CA SER A 154 -0.36 -16.48 3.01
C SER A 154 -1.05 -15.73 1.86
N HIS A 155 -1.07 -14.40 1.93
CA HIS A 155 -1.64 -13.48 0.95
C HIS A 155 -0.57 -12.64 0.24
N HIS A 156 0.70 -13.09 0.26
CA HIS A 156 1.80 -12.34 -0.34
C HIS A 156 1.84 -12.54 -1.86
N VAL A 157 2.01 -11.43 -2.58
CA VAL A 157 2.32 -11.39 -4.02
C VAL A 157 3.59 -10.57 -4.27
N SER A 158 4.25 -10.86 -5.37
CA SER A 158 5.37 -10.07 -5.88
C SER A 158 5.02 -9.49 -7.25
N TYR A 159 5.57 -8.32 -7.56
CA TYR A 159 5.39 -7.61 -8.83
C TYR A 159 6.74 -7.53 -9.56
N PHE A 160 6.74 -7.88 -10.85
CA PHE A 160 7.94 -7.92 -11.70
C PHE A 160 7.86 -6.99 -12.88
#